data_0fd5ed88ea910c059e19eb1d973b585a
#
_entry.id   0fd5ed88ea910c059e19eb1d973b585a
#
_cell.length_a   1.000
_cell.length_b   1.000
_cell.length_c   1.000
_cell.angle_alpha   90.00
_cell.angle_beta   90.00
_cell.angle_gamma   90.00
#
_symmetry.space_group_name_H-M   'P 1'
#
loop_
_entity.id
_entity.type
_entity.pdbx_description
1 polymer ?
#
loop_
_entity_poly.entity_id
_entity_poly.type
_entity_poly.pdbx_seq_one_letter_code
_entity_poly.pdbx_strand_id
1 'polypeptide(L)'
;NDGSMDKTQAEILLNQYLNSQTSGQELNNARIVDDLFRHDTHQLGVIEERIGSRISFINRQLQEFMTAKYLSVDIERAKAFIRDNVSNTGLHQVVLFLFEMMPASAFVGLYNILKPIRTNDYRDYYLYKLKLEILVRSVKAPKYFLLEEIEEYIQRIEWESDYDFKHDLLEILLDGLYN
;
A
#
# COMPACT_ATOMS: atom_id res chain seq x y z
N ASN A 1 -10.52 13.23 4.48
CA ASN A 1 -11.16 12.15 3.69
C ASN A 1 -11.41 10.97 4.62
N ASP A 2 -12.66 10.61 4.82
CA ASP A 2 -13.10 9.52 5.70
C ASP A 2 -13.03 8.12 5.03
N GLY A 3 -12.40 8.03 3.86
CA GLY A 3 -12.29 6.79 3.08
C GLY A 3 -13.60 6.29 2.48
N SER A 4 -14.64 7.11 2.46
CA SER A 4 -15.93 6.75 1.87
C SER A 4 -16.09 7.34 0.46
N MET A 5 -16.88 6.65 -0.37
CA MET A 5 -17.19 7.01 -1.75
C MET A 5 -18.71 7.01 -1.96
N ASP A 6 -19.21 7.81 -2.88
CA ASP A 6 -20.60 7.72 -3.32
C ASP A 6 -20.88 6.34 -3.94
N LYS A 7 -22.00 5.71 -3.57
CA LYS A 7 -22.35 4.36 -4.01
C LYS A 7 -22.50 4.26 -5.53
N THR A 8 -23.17 5.23 -6.14
CA THR A 8 -23.34 5.26 -7.60
C THR A 8 -22.01 5.40 -8.32
N GLN A 9 -21.12 6.23 -7.80
CA GLN A 9 -19.76 6.35 -8.35
C GLN A 9 -18.97 5.05 -8.22
N ALA A 10 -19.08 4.35 -7.11
CA ALA A 10 -18.42 3.06 -6.91
C ALA A 10 -18.97 1.99 -7.86
N GLU A 11 -20.28 1.95 -8.07
CA GLU A 11 -20.94 1.06 -9.05
C GLU A 11 -20.45 1.32 -10.48
N ILE A 12 -20.33 2.58 -10.88
CA ILE A 12 -19.82 2.97 -12.20
C ILE A 12 -18.35 2.50 -12.37
N LEU A 13 -17.49 2.76 -11.39
CA LEU A 13 -16.09 2.38 -11.44
C LEU A 13 -15.91 0.87 -11.49
N LEU A 14 -16.69 0.12 -10.70
CA LEU A 14 -16.62 -1.34 -10.69
C LEU A 14 -17.12 -1.94 -12.00
N ASN A 15 -18.21 -1.39 -12.57
CA ASN A 15 -18.69 -1.80 -13.89
C ASN A 15 -17.65 -1.54 -14.98
N GLN A 16 -17.01 -0.37 -14.99
CA GLN A 16 -15.93 -0.04 -15.92
C GLN A 16 -14.75 -1.00 -15.79
N TYR A 17 -14.36 -1.32 -14.55
CA TYR A 17 -13.29 -2.29 -14.29
C TYR A 17 -13.64 -3.68 -14.81
N LEU A 18 -14.81 -4.23 -14.48
CA LEU A 18 -15.24 -5.55 -14.93
C LEU A 18 -15.35 -5.61 -16.46
N ASN A 19 -15.90 -4.58 -17.09
CA ASN A 19 -16.01 -4.49 -18.55
C ASN A 19 -14.64 -4.42 -19.23
N SER A 20 -13.64 -3.85 -18.58
CA SER A 20 -12.26 -3.86 -19.09
C SER A 20 -11.59 -5.23 -19.03
N GLN A 21 -12.05 -6.12 -18.14
CA GLN A 21 -11.52 -7.47 -17.97
C GLN A 21 -12.26 -8.52 -18.82
N THR A 22 -13.53 -8.25 -19.18
CA THR A 22 -14.42 -9.24 -19.82
C THR A 22 -15.14 -8.64 -21.02
N SER A 23 -14.60 -8.81 -22.20
CA SER A 23 -15.24 -8.34 -23.44
C SER A 23 -16.56 -9.08 -23.70
N GLY A 24 -17.65 -8.34 -23.92
CA GLY A 24 -18.94 -8.90 -24.34
C GLY A 24 -19.84 -9.43 -23.21
N GLN A 25 -19.50 -9.17 -21.95
CA GLN A 25 -20.29 -9.60 -20.78
C GLN A 25 -20.90 -8.43 -19.98
N GLU A 26 -21.12 -7.30 -20.60
CA GLU A 26 -21.51 -6.03 -19.94
C GLU A 26 -22.81 -6.16 -19.11
N LEU A 27 -23.84 -6.85 -19.61
CA LEU A 27 -25.09 -7.07 -18.86
C LEU A 27 -24.88 -7.98 -17.64
N ASN A 28 -24.00 -8.98 -17.74
CA ASN A 28 -23.67 -9.85 -16.63
C ASN A 28 -22.87 -9.10 -15.55
N ASN A 29 -21.94 -8.24 -15.97
CA ASN A 29 -21.14 -7.42 -15.08
C ASN A 29 -22.00 -6.42 -14.29
N ALA A 30 -22.96 -5.76 -14.93
CA ALA A 30 -23.91 -4.87 -14.25
C ALA A 30 -24.72 -5.60 -13.18
N ARG A 31 -25.15 -6.85 -13.45
CA ARG A 31 -25.86 -7.67 -12.48
C ARG A 31 -24.97 -8.09 -11.32
N ILE A 32 -23.71 -8.47 -11.60
CA ILE A 32 -22.72 -8.82 -10.56
C ILE A 32 -22.48 -7.63 -9.62
N VAL A 33 -22.37 -6.42 -10.16
CA VAL A 33 -22.18 -5.20 -9.37
C VAL A 33 -23.42 -4.93 -8.50
N ASP A 34 -24.62 -5.00 -9.05
CA ASP A 34 -25.85 -4.79 -8.30
C ASP A 34 -26.02 -5.86 -7.18
N ASP A 35 -25.76 -7.12 -7.48
CA ASP A 35 -25.78 -8.21 -6.50
C ASP A 35 -24.72 -8.00 -5.40
N LEU A 36 -23.50 -7.58 -5.75
CA LEU A 36 -22.45 -7.29 -4.79
C LEU A 36 -22.90 -6.21 -3.79
N PHE A 37 -23.38 -5.08 -4.29
CA PHE A 37 -23.80 -3.97 -3.42
C PHE A 37 -25.07 -4.28 -2.62
N ARG A 38 -25.93 -5.18 -3.08
CA ARG A 38 -27.11 -5.63 -2.32
C ARG A 38 -26.79 -6.65 -1.24
N HIS A 39 -25.86 -7.57 -1.51
CA HIS A 39 -25.55 -8.66 -0.60
C HIS A 39 -24.39 -8.34 0.34
N ASP A 40 -23.37 -7.60 -0.11
CA ASP A 40 -22.17 -7.36 0.67
C ASP A 40 -22.41 -6.39 1.83
N THR A 41 -23.26 -5.38 1.63
CA THR A 41 -23.67 -4.46 2.71
C THR A 41 -24.40 -5.14 3.86
N HIS A 42 -24.96 -6.35 3.65
CA HIS A 42 -25.76 -7.05 4.65
C HIS A 42 -25.22 -8.42 5.09
N GLN A 43 -24.37 -9.07 4.30
CA GLN A 43 -23.98 -10.47 4.55
C GLN A 43 -22.48 -10.72 4.65
N LEU A 44 -21.63 -10.05 3.87
CA LEU A 44 -20.19 -10.33 3.82
C LEU A 44 -19.37 -9.44 4.76
N GLY A 45 -19.92 -8.31 5.20
CA GLY A 45 -19.26 -7.43 6.18
C GLY A 45 -17.93 -6.82 5.69
N VAL A 46 -17.79 -6.63 4.39
CA VAL A 46 -16.58 -6.02 3.77
C VAL A 46 -16.80 -4.53 3.52
N ILE A 47 -18.02 -4.18 3.09
CA ILE A 47 -18.43 -2.82 2.78
C ILE A 47 -19.60 -2.44 3.67
N GLU A 48 -19.62 -1.24 4.22
CA GLU A 48 -20.76 -0.65 4.93
C GLU A 48 -21.37 0.50 4.13
N GLU A 49 -22.68 0.60 4.13
CA GLU A 49 -23.39 1.76 3.63
C GLU A 49 -23.55 2.79 4.76
N ARG A 50 -23.12 4.02 4.49
CA ARG A 50 -23.22 5.16 5.40
C ARG A 50 -24.32 6.12 4.99
N ILE A 51 -24.69 7.02 5.90
CA ILE A 51 -25.68 8.07 5.65
C ILE A 51 -25.35 8.84 4.37
N GLY A 52 -26.36 9.05 3.51
CA GLY A 52 -26.21 9.77 2.24
C GLY A 52 -25.71 8.91 1.08
N SER A 53 -26.03 7.61 1.07
CA SER A 53 -25.66 6.67 0.00
C SER A 53 -24.15 6.59 -0.23
N ARG A 54 -23.37 6.77 0.82
CA ARG A 54 -21.91 6.57 0.79
C ARG A 54 -21.59 5.16 1.22
N ILE A 55 -20.57 4.59 0.61
CA ILE A 55 -19.99 3.30 0.97
C ILE A 55 -18.56 3.46 1.47
N SER A 56 -18.16 2.62 2.40
CA SER A 56 -16.77 2.51 2.85
C SER A 56 -16.43 1.06 3.18
N PHE A 57 -15.14 0.73 3.18
CA PHE A 57 -14.71 -0.53 3.77
C PHE A 57 -14.91 -0.50 5.29
N ILE A 58 -15.43 -1.58 5.86
CA ILE A 58 -15.59 -1.72 7.31
C ILE A 58 -14.22 -1.74 8.00
N ASN A 59 -13.23 -2.36 7.36
CA ASN A 59 -11.89 -2.48 7.90
C ASN A 59 -10.90 -1.68 7.04
N ARG A 60 -10.20 -0.74 7.66
CA ARG A 60 -9.17 0.07 7.02
C ARG A 60 -8.03 -0.77 6.44
N GLN A 61 -7.58 -1.80 7.14
CA GLN A 61 -6.50 -2.68 6.64
C GLN A 61 -6.91 -3.40 5.34
N LEU A 62 -8.18 -3.82 5.25
CA LEU A 62 -8.72 -4.41 4.02
C LEU A 62 -8.73 -3.40 2.88
N GLN A 63 -9.12 -2.15 3.13
CA GLN A 63 -9.05 -1.06 2.15
C GLN A 63 -7.61 -0.85 1.66
N GLU A 64 -6.66 -0.78 2.58
CA GLU A 64 -5.24 -0.60 2.28
C GLU A 64 -4.68 -1.78 1.46
N PHE A 65 -5.02 -3.01 1.86
CA PHE A 65 -4.65 -4.23 1.13
C PHE A 65 -5.23 -4.25 -0.29
N MET A 66 -6.53 -3.95 -0.46
CA MET A 66 -7.19 -3.92 -1.77
C MET A 66 -6.63 -2.81 -2.66
N THR A 67 -6.27 -1.67 -2.08
CA THR A 67 -5.59 -0.58 -2.79
C THR A 67 -4.23 -1.05 -3.30
N ALA A 68 -3.43 -1.67 -2.45
CA ALA A 68 -2.13 -2.22 -2.84
C ALA A 68 -2.27 -3.30 -3.92
N LYS A 69 -3.28 -4.17 -3.80
CA LYS A 69 -3.60 -5.20 -4.80
C LYS A 69 -3.93 -4.59 -6.16
N TYR A 70 -4.75 -3.54 -6.19
CA TYR A 70 -5.07 -2.82 -7.41
C TYR A 70 -3.83 -2.18 -8.06
N LEU A 71 -2.96 -1.58 -7.24
CA LEU A 71 -1.72 -0.96 -7.70
C LEU A 71 -0.70 -1.99 -8.20
N SER A 72 -0.66 -3.18 -7.61
CA SER A 72 0.33 -4.21 -7.93
C SER A 72 0.17 -4.84 -9.32
N VAL A 73 -0.97 -4.63 -9.98
CA VAL A 73 -1.24 -5.14 -11.34
C VAL A 73 -0.48 -4.34 -12.41
N ASP A 74 -0.13 -3.08 -12.12
CA ASP A 74 0.50 -2.16 -13.08
C ASP A 74 1.67 -1.44 -12.42
N ILE A 75 2.89 -1.76 -12.86
CA ILE A 75 4.14 -1.22 -12.28
C ILE A 75 4.23 0.31 -12.43
N GLU A 76 3.75 0.89 -13.53
CA GLU A 76 3.82 2.34 -13.73
C GLU A 76 2.81 3.07 -12.83
N ARG A 77 1.66 2.48 -12.59
CA ARG A 77 0.68 2.96 -11.60
C ARG A 77 1.25 2.91 -10.18
N ALA A 78 1.92 1.82 -9.83
CA ALA A 78 2.59 1.66 -8.54
C ALA A 78 3.67 2.73 -8.34
N LYS A 79 4.50 2.99 -9.34
CA LYS A 79 5.52 4.02 -9.32
C LYS A 79 4.94 5.43 -9.16
N ALA A 80 3.88 5.75 -9.90
CA ALA A 80 3.18 7.03 -9.79
C ALA A 80 2.60 7.20 -8.38
N PHE A 81 1.93 6.18 -7.85
CA PHE A 81 1.38 6.20 -6.50
C PHE A 81 2.45 6.49 -5.44
N ILE A 82 3.61 5.83 -5.50
CA ILE A 82 4.71 6.05 -4.55
C ILE A 82 5.19 7.49 -4.63
N ARG A 83 5.47 8.02 -5.84
CA ARG A 83 5.94 9.41 -6.00
C ARG A 83 4.99 10.44 -5.41
N ASP A 84 3.70 10.25 -5.65
CA ASP A 84 2.69 11.25 -5.33
C ASP A 84 2.18 11.17 -3.90
N ASN A 85 2.29 10.00 -3.25
CA ASN A 85 1.58 9.73 -1.99
C ASN A 85 2.46 9.28 -0.83
N VAL A 86 3.70 8.88 -1.03
CA VAL A 86 4.52 8.29 0.05
C VAL A 86 4.81 9.26 1.20
N SER A 87 4.78 10.56 0.95
CA SER A 87 4.89 11.57 2.02
C SER A 87 3.66 11.63 2.94
N ASN A 88 2.56 10.97 2.57
CA ASN A 88 1.38 10.83 3.42
C ASN A 88 1.52 9.57 4.29
N THR A 89 1.85 9.77 5.57
CA THR A 89 2.03 8.67 6.53
C THR A 89 0.80 7.75 6.64
N GLY A 90 -0.39 8.27 6.41
CA GLY A 90 -1.64 7.50 6.39
C GLY A 90 -1.72 6.47 5.27
N LEU A 91 -0.82 6.50 4.28
CA LEU A 91 -0.76 5.57 3.15
C LEU A 91 0.46 4.63 3.21
N HIS A 92 1.27 4.70 4.26
CA HIS A 92 2.46 3.86 4.41
C HIS A 92 2.12 2.36 4.40
N GLN A 93 1.01 1.96 5.02
CA GLN A 93 0.58 0.56 5.00
C GLN A 93 0.23 0.06 3.60
N VAL A 94 -0.33 0.93 2.74
CA VAL A 94 -0.55 0.60 1.32
C VAL A 94 0.77 0.35 0.60
N VAL A 95 1.79 1.17 0.89
CA VAL A 95 3.13 1.01 0.30
C VAL A 95 3.78 -0.29 0.77
N LEU A 96 3.69 -0.64 2.05
CA LEU A 96 4.19 -1.92 2.58
C LEU A 96 3.53 -3.11 1.86
N PHE A 97 2.21 -3.17 1.83
CA PHE A 97 1.49 -4.23 1.12
C PHE A 97 1.84 -4.28 -0.37
N LEU A 98 2.04 -3.11 -1.00
CA LEU A 98 2.44 -3.05 -2.40
C LEU A 98 3.77 -3.75 -2.64
N PHE A 99 4.79 -3.48 -1.81
CA PHE A 99 6.09 -4.15 -1.92
C PHE A 99 6.01 -5.65 -1.65
N GLU A 100 5.15 -6.10 -0.73
CA GLU A 100 4.90 -7.52 -0.48
C GLU A 100 4.23 -8.23 -1.69
N MET A 101 3.38 -7.52 -2.43
CA MET A 101 2.65 -8.10 -3.58
C MET A 101 3.44 -8.06 -4.88
N MET A 102 4.35 -7.11 -5.05
CA MET A 102 5.10 -6.94 -6.30
C MET A 102 6.02 -8.13 -6.57
N PRO A 103 6.25 -8.48 -7.84
CA PRO A 103 7.23 -9.51 -8.19
C PRO A 103 8.65 -9.06 -7.84
N ALA A 104 9.53 -10.01 -7.52
CA ALA A 104 10.94 -9.74 -7.18
C ALA A 104 11.67 -8.88 -8.22
N SER A 105 11.35 -9.04 -9.50
CA SER A 105 11.92 -8.25 -10.60
C SER A 105 11.58 -6.76 -10.55
N ALA A 106 10.47 -6.39 -9.90
CA ALA A 106 10.02 -5.00 -9.76
C ALA A 106 10.54 -4.33 -8.48
N PHE A 107 10.94 -5.11 -7.48
CA PHE A 107 11.29 -4.62 -6.14
C PHE A 107 12.36 -3.52 -6.18
N VAL A 108 13.52 -3.81 -6.77
CA VAL A 108 14.64 -2.87 -6.82
C VAL A 108 14.25 -1.59 -7.56
N GLY A 109 13.51 -1.72 -8.66
CA GLY A 109 13.04 -0.58 -9.43
C GLY A 109 12.09 0.34 -8.66
N LEU A 110 11.18 -0.24 -7.86
CA LEU A 110 10.29 0.53 -6.98
C LEU A 110 11.04 1.15 -5.80
N TYR A 111 11.95 0.40 -5.18
CA TYR A 111 12.72 0.91 -4.06
C TYR A 111 13.64 2.07 -4.48
N ASN A 112 14.24 2.02 -5.66
CA ASN A 112 15.04 3.10 -6.21
C ASN A 112 14.24 4.40 -6.47
N ILE A 113 12.93 4.30 -6.64
CA ILE A 113 12.05 5.48 -6.70
C ILE A 113 11.79 6.01 -5.29
N LEU A 114 11.57 5.12 -4.33
CA LEU A 114 11.28 5.48 -2.94
C LEU A 114 12.52 6.05 -2.22
N LYS A 115 13.69 5.46 -2.44
CA LYS A 115 14.95 5.79 -1.72
C LYS A 115 15.29 7.28 -1.71
N PRO A 116 15.25 8.04 -2.82
CA PRO A 116 15.62 9.45 -2.84
C PRO A 116 14.55 10.39 -2.26
N ILE A 117 13.30 9.94 -2.06
CA ILE A 117 12.23 10.81 -1.58
C ILE A 117 12.53 11.26 -0.15
N ARG A 118 12.44 12.55 0.09
CA ARG A 118 12.62 13.22 1.38
C ARG A 118 11.46 14.18 1.60
N THR A 119 11.18 14.46 2.86
CA THR A 119 10.33 15.57 3.29
C THR A 119 11.21 16.50 4.14
N ASN A 120 10.90 17.78 4.19
CA ASN A 120 11.68 18.74 4.98
C ASN A 120 11.08 18.96 6.37
N ASP A 121 10.44 17.94 6.93
CA ASP A 121 9.75 18.01 8.21
C ASP A 121 9.78 16.66 8.96
N TYR A 122 9.04 16.56 10.08
CA TYR A 122 8.95 15.36 10.90
C TYR A 122 8.49 14.08 10.13
N ARG A 123 7.87 14.24 8.96
CA ARG A 123 7.46 13.09 8.13
C ARG A 123 8.66 12.34 7.54
N ASP A 124 9.83 12.97 7.46
CA ASP A 124 11.06 12.31 7.03
C ASP A 124 11.43 11.14 7.96
N TYR A 125 11.17 11.29 9.24
CA TYR A 125 11.31 10.25 10.25
C TYR A 125 10.47 9.00 9.89
N TYR A 126 9.16 9.18 9.64
CA TYR A 126 8.27 8.08 9.28
C TYR A 126 8.61 7.47 7.91
N LEU A 127 9.04 8.28 6.98
CA LEU A 127 9.47 7.83 5.66
C LEU A 127 10.74 6.98 5.74
N TYR A 128 11.64 7.33 6.63
CA TYR A 128 12.86 6.57 6.87
C TYR A 128 12.56 5.20 7.50
N LYS A 129 11.66 5.16 8.49
CA LYS A 129 11.16 3.90 9.08
C LYS A 129 10.49 3.03 8.02
N LEU A 130 9.59 3.58 7.21
CA LEU A 130 8.93 2.85 6.13
C LEU A 130 9.94 2.18 5.18
N LYS A 131 10.98 2.89 4.76
CA LYS A 131 12.01 2.35 3.87
C LYS A 131 12.72 1.15 4.50
N LEU A 132 13.07 1.24 5.78
CA LEU A 132 13.70 0.16 6.51
C LEU A 132 12.74 -1.03 6.68
N GLU A 133 11.49 -0.80 7.05
CA GLU A 133 10.47 -1.85 7.15
C GLU A 133 10.28 -2.62 5.82
N ILE A 134 10.27 -1.92 4.70
CA ILE A 134 10.19 -2.54 3.37
C ILE A 134 11.37 -3.50 3.15
N LEU A 135 12.58 -3.11 3.52
CA LEU A 135 13.77 -3.94 3.35
C LEU A 135 13.71 -5.19 4.23
N VAL A 136 13.40 -5.04 5.51
CA VAL A 136 13.44 -6.16 6.46
C VAL A 136 12.27 -7.14 6.28
N ARG A 137 11.11 -6.67 5.84
CA ARG A 137 9.94 -7.54 5.59
C ARG A 137 9.98 -8.23 4.22
N SER A 138 10.82 -7.78 3.30
CA SER A 138 10.77 -8.27 1.94
C SER A 138 11.53 -9.59 1.73
N VAL A 139 10.76 -10.67 1.65
CA VAL A 139 11.26 -12.00 1.22
C VAL A 139 11.66 -12.03 -0.26
N LYS A 140 11.24 -11.02 -1.05
CA LYS A 140 11.40 -10.98 -2.51
C LYS A 140 12.57 -10.15 -2.97
N ALA A 141 13.16 -9.35 -2.10
CA ALA A 141 14.30 -8.52 -2.47
C ALA A 141 15.55 -9.38 -2.72
N PRO A 142 16.38 -9.05 -3.72
CA PRO A 142 17.65 -9.73 -3.95
C PRO A 142 18.57 -9.57 -2.73
N LYS A 143 19.15 -10.67 -2.24
CA LYS A 143 19.99 -10.67 -1.02
C LYS A 143 21.13 -9.66 -1.06
N TYR A 144 21.81 -9.54 -2.20
CA TYR A 144 22.91 -8.58 -2.35
C TYR A 144 22.43 -7.14 -2.17
N PHE A 145 21.26 -6.81 -2.72
CA PHE A 145 20.64 -5.50 -2.59
C PHE A 145 20.24 -5.21 -1.14
N LEU A 146 19.64 -6.19 -0.45
CA LEU A 146 19.28 -6.05 0.96
C LEU A 146 20.50 -5.78 1.84
N LEU A 147 21.60 -6.52 1.65
CA LEU A 147 22.81 -6.35 2.43
C LEU A 147 23.41 -4.94 2.26
N GLU A 148 23.49 -4.45 1.03
CA GLU A 148 23.99 -3.12 0.72
C GLU A 148 23.13 -2.01 1.36
N GLU A 149 21.81 -2.11 1.19
CA GLU A 149 20.88 -1.10 1.73
C GLU A 149 20.81 -1.14 3.26
N ILE A 150 20.77 -2.33 3.88
CA ILE A 150 20.75 -2.45 5.35
C ILE A 150 22.06 -1.94 5.96
N GLU A 151 23.21 -2.16 5.34
CA GLU A 151 24.48 -1.64 5.81
C GLU A 151 24.45 -0.10 5.89
N GLU A 152 23.87 0.58 4.90
CA GLU A 152 23.68 2.04 4.92
C GLU A 152 22.83 2.47 6.14
N TYR A 153 21.78 1.70 6.50
CA TYR A 153 20.97 1.98 7.68
C TYR A 153 21.71 1.74 8.99
N ILE A 154 22.49 0.67 9.10
CA ILE A 154 23.29 0.39 10.29
C ILE A 154 24.31 1.51 10.53
N GLN A 155 25.02 1.94 9.50
CA GLN A 155 25.95 3.07 9.60
C GLN A 155 25.24 4.34 10.07
N ARG A 156 24.06 4.63 9.54
CA ARG A 156 23.29 5.80 9.98
C ARG A 156 22.86 5.69 11.44
N ILE A 157 22.40 4.52 11.89
CA ILE A 157 22.00 4.27 13.28
C ILE A 157 23.19 4.50 14.23
N GLU A 158 24.40 4.14 13.85
CA GLU A 158 25.62 4.38 14.65
C GLU A 158 25.87 5.87 14.90
N TRP A 159 25.60 6.71 13.91
CA TRP A 159 25.82 8.16 13.96
C TRP A 159 24.60 8.96 14.41
N GLU A 160 23.44 8.31 14.60
CA GLU A 160 22.22 8.99 15.00
C GLU A 160 22.30 9.42 16.47
N SER A 161 22.02 10.69 16.71
CA SER A 161 22.03 11.30 18.05
C SER A 161 20.67 11.29 18.74
N ASP A 162 19.59 11.18 17.97
CA ASP A 162 18.22 11.05 18.50
C ASP A 162 18.01 9.62 19.02
N TYR A 163 17.88 9.50 20.34
CA TYR A 163 17.77 8.22 21.03
C TYR A 163 16.50 7.47 20.66
N ASP A 164 15.36 8.16 20.57
CA ASP A 164 14.07 7.55 20.27
C ASP A 164 14.04 7.06 18.83
N PHE A 165 14.57 7.84 17.91
CA PHE A 165 14.69 7.44 16.52
C PHE A 165 15.63 6.25 16.34
N LYS A 166 16.77 6.26 17.01
CA LYS A 166 17.75 5.15 17.01
C LYS A 166 17.11 3.86 17.53
N HIS A 167 16.37 3.95 18.64
CA HIS A 167 15.66 2.82 19.24
C HIS A 167 14.65 2.22 18.27
N ASP A 168 13.81 3.04 17.64
CA ASP A 168 12.81 2.60 16.68
C ASP A 168 13.43 1.88 15.47
N LEU A 169 14.55 2.38 14.94
CA LEU A 169 15.23 1.73 13.82
C LEU A 169 15.84 0.38 14.21
N LEU A 170 16.40 0.28 15.42
CA LEU A 170 16.91 -0.98 15.96
C LEU A 170 15.80 -2.01 16.17
N GLU A 171 14.65 -1.60 16.67
CA GLU A 171 13.48 -2.46 16.84
C GLU A 171 13.02 -3.05 15.51
N ILE A 172 12.89 -2.22 14.46
CA ILE A 172 12.54 -2.68 13.11
C ILE A 172 13.57 -3.70 12.57
N LEU A 173 14.86 -3.45 12.75
CA LEU A 173 15.90 -4.38 12.31
C LEU A 173 15.83 -5.72 13.05
N LEU A 174 15.62 -5.69 14.37
CA LEU A 174 15.50 -6.90 15.17
C LEU A 174 14.27 -7.72 14.79
N ASP A 175 13.12 -7.07 14.62
CA ASP A 175 11.89 -7.74 14.18
C ASP A 175 12.07 -8.41 12.82
N GLY A 176 12.80 -7.78 11.90
CA GLY A 176 13.10 -8.36 10.60
C GLY A 176 14.06 -9.56 10.63
N LEU A 177 14.89 -9.68 11.68
CA LEU A 177 15.79 -10.82 11.84
C LEU A 177 15.12 -12.06 12.44
N TYR A 178 14.00 -11.88 13.13
CA TYR A 178 13.28 -12.97 13.84
C TYR A 178 12.06 -13.49 13.05
N ASN A 179 11.67 -12.86 11.93
CA ASN A 179 10.59 -13.28 11.04
C ASN A 179 11.12 -13.81 9.70
#